data_d9bdbf96dea1b1f0a6fbb72cce53cfcd
#
_entry.id   d9bdbf96dea1b1f0a6fbb72cce53cfcd
#
_cell.length_a   1.000
_cell.length_b   1.000
_cell.length_c   1.000
_cell.angle_alpha   90.00
_cell.angle_beta   90.00
_cell.angle_gamma   90.00
#
_symmetry.space_group_name_H-M   'P 1'
#
loop_
_entity.id
_entity.type
_entity.pdbx_description
1 polymer ?
#
loop_
_entity_poly.entity_id
_entity_poly.type
_entity_poly.pdbx_seq_one_letter_code
_entity_poly.pdbx_strand_id
1 'polypeptide(L)'
;MGKRPSFIEVATNRLGFLAGDYGFAGPEIERPWDRIPAVTRVGYHRSDMTVEVSHVVGFVGENYVETRIQRKDGNGQGDWTALGSNTTRTGYELRRALDLQVQAIRSHLGLS
;
A
#
# COMPACT_ATOMS: atom_id res chain seq x y z
N MET A 1 16.84 -2.84 20.54
CA MET A 1 16.05 -3.09 20.59
C MET A 1 14.81 -3.42 19.89
N GLY A 2 14.11 -4.09 19.69
CA GLY A 2 13.00 -4.82 19.30
C GLY A 2 11.73 -4.11 18.86
N LYS A 3 11.82 -2.90 18.42
CA LYS A 3 10.64 -2.28 17.84
C LYS A 3 10.33 -2.92 16.49
N ARG A 4 9.10 -3.37 16.32
CA ARG A 4 8.63 -3.77 15.01
C ARG A 4 8.74 -2.58 14.07
N PRO A 5 9.22 -2.77 12.84
CA PRO A 5 9.14 -1.70 11.85
C PRO A 5 7.67 -1.35 11.64
N SER A 6 7.37 -0.06 11.61
CA SER A 6 6.00 0.35 11.35
C SER A 6 5.65 0.09 9.90
N PHE A 7 4.35 -0.17 9.66
CA PHE A 7 3.87 -0.31 8.29
C PHE A 7 4.27 0.89 7.43
N ILE A 8 4.11 2.11 7.98
CA ILE A 8 4.41 3.34 7.25
C ILE A 8 5.88 3.36 6.81
N GLU A 9 6.81 3.04 7.72
CA GLU A 9 8.23 3.04 7.39
C GLU A 9 8.57 2.04 6.31
N VAL A 10 8.10 0.81 6.44
CA VAL A 10 8.41 -0.23 5.47
C VAL A 10 7.75 0.06 4.13
N ALA A 11 6.49 0.49 4.15
CA ALA A 11 5.76 0.80 2.92
C ALA A 11 6.40 1.95 2.17
N THR A 12 6.72 3.05 2.85
CA THR A 12 7.32 4.21 2.18
C THR A 12 8.72 3.89 1.64
N ASN A 13 9.47 3.05 2.34
CA ASN A 13 10.77 2.59 1.86
C ASN A 13 10.61 1.75 0.59
N ARG A 14 9.69 0.77 0.60
CA ARG A 14 9.50 -0.15 -0.53
C ARG A 14 8.85 0.52 -1.74
N LEU A 15 8.02 1.53 -1.53
CA LEU A 15 7.25 2.18 -2.59
C LEU A 15 7.90 3.47 -3.10
N GLY A 16 9.04 3.85 -2.54
CA GLY A 16 9.74 5.07 -2.94
C GLY A 16 10.06 5.15 -4.44
N PHE A 17 10.21 4.01 -5.10
CA PHE A 17 10.47 3.98 -6.53
C PHE A 17 9.34 4.62 -7.36
N LEU A 18 8.11 4.59 -6.86
CA LEU A 18 6.99 5.23 -7.56
C LEU A 18 7.20 6.73 -7.70
N ALA A 19 7.62 7.37 -6.62
CA ALA A 19 7.89 8.81 -6.65
C ALA A 19 9.20 9.14 -7.36
N GLY A 20 10.23 8.31 -7.16
CA GLY A 20 11.55 8.57 -7.72
C GLY A 20 11.66 8.30 -9.22
N ASP A 21 11.04 7.21 -9.69
CA ASP A 21 11.27 6.72 -11.05
C ASP A 21 10.06 6.84 -11.97
N TYR A 22 8.85 6.92 -11.42
CA TYR A 22 7.63 6.80 -12.23
C TYR A 22 6.70 8.01 -12.13
N GLY A 23 7.16 9.08 -11.51
CA GLY A 23 6.44 10.35 -11.54
C GLY A 23 5.21 10.45 -10.65
N PHE A 24 5.08 9.57 -9.67
CA PHE A 24 3.97 9.67 -8.71
C PHE A 24 4.28 10.72 -7.64
N ALA A 25 3.26 11.43 -7.20
CA ALA A 25 3.33 12.28 -6.01
C ALA A 25 2.97 11.45 -4.80
N GLY A 26 3.57 11.75 -3.67
CA GLY A 26 3.32 11.04 -2.42
C GLY A 26 4.62 10.78 -1.67
N PRO A 27 4.55 10.05 -0.54
CA PRO A 27 3.36 9.35 -0.05
C PRO A 27 2.36 10.26 0.62
N GLU A 28 1.08 10.00 0.42
CA GLU A 28 0.01 10.54 1.26
C GLU A 28 -0.33 9.48 2.28
N ILE A 29 -0.36 9.84 3.54
CA ILE A 29 -0.54 8.89 4.63
C ILE A 29 -1.81 9.21 5.38
N GLU A 30 -2.73 8.23 5.45
CA GLU A 30 -3.90 8.29 6.31
C GLU A 30 -3.67 7.37 7.48
N ARG A 31 -3.76 7.92 8.69
CA ARG A 31 -3.60 7.16 9.92
C ARG A 31 -4.96 6.80 10.50
N PRO A 32 -5.06 5.68 11.23
CA PRO A 32 -6.34 5.29 11.82
C PRO A 32 -6.72 6.25 12.95
N TRP A 33 -8.03 6.42 13.12
CA TRP A 33 -8.57 7.03 14.31
C TRP A 33 -8.61 5.97 15.41
N ASP A 34 -8.96 6.38 16.65
CA ASP A 34 -9.07 5.46 17.77
C ASP A 34 -10.28 4.54 17.61
N ARG A 35 -10.27 3.72 16.60
CA ARG A 35 -11.36 2.76 16.37
C ARG A 35 -10.84 1.57 15.58
N ILE A 36 -11.59 0.47 15.69
CA ILE A 36 -11.32 -0.75 14.98
C ILE A 36 -12.47 -0.98 13.99
N PRO A 37 -12.21 -1.41 12.76
CA PRO A 37 -10.89 -1.76 12.25
C PRO A 37 -10.00 -0.54 12.05
N ALA A 38 -8.73 -0.70 12.41
CA ALA A 38 -7.74 0.34 12.21
C ALA A 38 -7.11 0.18 10.83
N VAL A 39 -7.26 1.20 9.99
CA VAL A 39 -6.74 1.17 8.61
C VAL A 39 -5.73 2.29 8.44
N THR A 40 -4.50 1.93 8.14
CA THR A 40 -3.44 2.89 7.79
C THR A 40 -3.21 2.77 6.29
N ARG A 41 -3.25 3.88 5.58
CA ARG A 41 -3.10 3.92 4.14
C ARG A 41 -1.90 4.73 3.73
N VAL A 42 -1.17 4.22 2.74
CA VAL A 42 -0.10 4.96 2.06
C VAL A 42 -0.48 5.04 0.59
N GLY A 43 -0.64 6.25 0.08
CA GLY A 43 -1.10 6.47 -1.28
C GLY A 43 -0.10 7.23 -2.13
N TYR A 44 -0.03 6.88 -3.40
CA TYR A 44 0.78 7.55 -4.40
C TYR A 44 -0.11 7.90 -5.59
N HIS A 45 -0.01 9.12 -6.06
CA HIS A 45 -0.92 9.65 -7.07
C HIS A 45 -0.19 10.19 -8.28
N ARG A 46 -0.74 9.88 -9.44
CA ARG A 46 -0.30 10.44 -10.72
C ARG A 46 -1.56 10.82 -11.50
N SER A 47 -1.44 11.64 -12.52
CA SER A 47 -2.62 12.12 -13.27
C SER A 47 -3.47 10.98 -13.85
N ASP A 48 -2.85 9.85 -14.19
CA ASP A 48 -3.52 8.71 -14.81
C ASP A 48 -3.77 7.54 -13.86
N MET A 49 -3.27 7.61 -12.61
CA MET A 49 -3.31 6.43 -11.75
C MET A 49 -3.10 6.79 -10.28
N THR A 50 -3.76 6.05 -9.41
CA THR A 50 -3.52 6.10 -7.96
C THR A 50 -3.19 4.69 -7.48
N VAL A 51 -2.16 4.58 -6.64
CA VAL A 51 -1.77 3.33 -5.98
C VAL A 51 -1.97 3.51 -4.49
N GLU A 52 -2.74 2.63 -3.84
CA GLU A 52 -2.93 2.66 -2.39
C GLU A 52 -2.56 1.33 -1.78
N VAL A 53 -1.76 1.37 -0.73
CA VAL A 53 -1.41 0.20 0.07
C VAL A 53 -1.95 0.43 1.47
N SER A 54 -2.77 -0.48 1.97
CA SER A 54 -3.45 -0.36 3.25
C SER A 54 -3.04 -1.47 4.20
N HIS A 55 -2.86 -1.11 5.46
CA HIS A 55 -2.64 -2.06 6.56
C HIS A 55 -3.88 -2.07 7.42
N VAL A 56 -4.52 -3.22 7.55
CA VAL A 56 -5.80 -3.36 8.25
C VAL A 56 -5.62 -4.23 9.48
N VAL A 57 -6.07 -3.73 10.62
CA VAL A 57 -6.12 -4.48 11.87
C VAL A 57 -7.58 -4.53 12.33
N GLY A 58 -8.16 -5.72 12.35
CA GLY A 58 -9.58 -5.91 12.61
C GLY A 58 -9.89 -6.33 14.04
N PHE A 59 -11.18 -6.58 14.29
CA PHE A 59 -11.70 -6.87 15.63
C PHE A 59 -11.25 -8.22 16.19
N VAL A 60 -11.09 -9.21 15.33
CA VAL A 60 -10.77 -10.57 15.76
C VAL A 60 -9.36 -10.96 15.38
N GLY A 61 -8.47 -9.99 15.38
CA GLY A 61 -7.06 -10.22 15.12
C GLY A 61 -6.68 -10.28 13.65
N GLU A 62 -7.56 -9.88 12.75
CA GLU A 62 -7.18 -9.74 11.35
C GLU A 62 -6.06 -8.72 11.24
N ASN A 63 -5.02 -9.07 10.50
CA ASN A 63 -3.88 -8.20 10.31
C ASN A 63 -3.33 -8.52 8.92
N TYR A 64 -3.57 -7.61 7.98
CA TYR A 64 -3.14 -7.85 6.60
C TYR A 64 -2.84 -6.54 5.90
N VAL A 65 -2.09 -6.67 4.79
CA VAL A 65 -1.80 -5.57 3.88
C VAL A 65 -2.49 -5.89 2.56
N GLU A 66 -3.14 -4.89 1.97
CA GLU A 66 -3.71 -5.04 0.64
C GLU A 66 -3.33 -3.84 -0.22
N THR A 67 -3.25 -4.07 -1.52
CA THR A 67 -2.95 -3.03 -2.50
C THR A 67 -4.07 -2.94 -3.50
N ARG A 68 -4.45 -1.71 -3.85
CA ARG A 68 -5.39 -1.48 -4.94
C ARG A 68 -4.90 -0.32 -5.81
N ILE A 69 -5.26 -0.39 -7.08
CA ILE A 69 -4.87 0.60 -8.07
C ILE A 69 -6.13 1.11 -8.75
N GLN A 70 -6.20 2.42 -8.91
CA GLN A 70 -7.24 3.06 -9.70
C GLN A 70 -6.60 3.66 -10.95
N ARG A 71 -7.05 3.25 -12.11
CA ARG A 71 -6.70 3.94 -13.34
C ARG A 71 -7.72 5.05 -13.55
N LYS A 72 -7.24 6.25 -13.81
CA LYS A 72 -8.11 7.40 -13.96
C LYS A 72 -8.31 7.67 -15.45
N ASP A 73 -9.57 7.88 -15.85
CA ASP A 73 -9.91 8.30 -17.20
C ASP A 73 -9.72 9.82 -17.34
N GLY A 74 -10.11 10.37 -18.48
CA GLY A 74 -10.00 11.80 -18.75
C GLY A 74 -10.78 12.69 -17.79
N ASN A 75 -11.71 12.13 -17.01
CA ASN A 75 -12.50 12.86 -16.02
C ASN A 75 -11.94 12.69 -14.60
N GLY A 76 -10.79 12.01 -14.44
CA GLY A 76 -10.20 11.74 -13.14
C GLY A 76 -10.86 10.63 -12.37
N GLN A 77 -11.67 9.80 -13.01
CA GLN A 77 -12.37 8.68 -12.40
C GLN A 77 -12.02 7.37 -13.07
N GLY A 78 -12.13 6.29 -12.34
CA GLY A 78 -11.89 4.97 -12.87
C GLY A 78 -12.15 3.92 -11.79
N ASP A 79 -12.20 2.66 -12.20
CA ASP A 79 -12.46 1.57 -11.29
C ASP A 79 -11.21 1.19 -10.49
N TRP A 80 -11.41 0.78 -9.25
CA TRP A 80 -10.36 0.24 -8.42
C TRP A 80 -10.14 -1.23 -8.72
N THR A 81 -8.89 -1.63 -8.82
CA THR A 81 -8.49 -3.03 -9.00
C THR A 81 -7.68 -3.45 -7.79
N ALA A 82 -8.14 -4.50 -7.11
CA ALA A 82 -7.38 -5.07 -5.99
C ALA A 82 -6.31 -6.00 -6.55
N LEU A 83 -5.07 -5.84 -6.07
CA LEU A 83 -3.95 -6.68 -6.49
C LEU A 83 -3.70 -7.86 -5.57
N GLY A 84 -4.42 -7.93 -4.45
CA GLY A 84 -4.28 -9.02 -3.50
C GLY A 84 -4.02 -8.54 -2.08
N SER A 85 -4.02 -9.48 -1.15
CA SER A 85 -3.77 -9.19 0.25
C SER A 85 -2.88 -10.27 0.85
N ASN A 86 -2.11 -9.89 1.87
CA ASN A 86 -1.19 -10.79 2.57
C ASN A 86 -1.28 -10.56 4.07
N THR A 87 -1.33 -11.65 4.84
CA THR A 87 -1.35 -11.60 6.30
C THR A 87 -0.02 -11.06 6.85
N THR A 88 -0.09 -10.23 7.89
CA THR A 88 1.08 -9.55 8.44
C THR A 88 1.07 -9.58 9.97
N ARG A 89 1.22 -10.76 10.58
CA ARG A 89 1.19 -10.89 12.04
C ARG A 89 2.51 -10.59 12.72
N THR A 90 3.61 -10.64 11.98
CA THR A 90 4.96 -10.38 12.50
C THR A 90 5.65 -9.33 11.65
N GLY A 91 6.74 -8.75 12.16
CA GLY A 91 7.55 -7.83 11.37
C GLY A 91 8.13 -8.48 10.12
N TYR A 92 8.49 -9.75 10.19
CA TYR A 92 8.95 -10.51 9.04
C TYR A 92 7.86 -10.65 7.99
N GLU A 93 6.65 -11.03 8.43
CA GLU A 93 5.51 -11.15 7.51
C GLU A 93 5.14 -9.81 6.89
N LEU A 94 5.24 -8.73 7.65
CA LEU A 94 4.96 -7.39 7.13
C LEU A 94 5.90 -7.04 5.98
N ARG A 95 7.20 -7.23 6.17
CA ARG A 95 8.19 -6.95 5.12
C ARG A 95 7.97 -7.84 3.91
N ARG A 96 7.74 -9.13 4.14
CA ARG A 96 7.48 -10.07 3.05
C ARG A 96 6.21 -9.72 2.29
N ALA A 97 5.14 -9.35 3.01
CA ALA A 97 3.89 -8.95 2.39
C ALA A 97 4.08 -7.72 1.50
N LEU A 98 4.80 -6.72 1.99
CA LEU A 98 5.05 -5.51 1.21
C LEU A 98 5.94 -5.80 0.00
N ASP A 99 6.92 -6.68 0.13
CA ASP A 99 7.72 -7.10 -1.03
C ASP A 99 6.85 -7.77 -2.10
N LEU A 100 5.91 -8.62 -1.69
CA LEU A 100 4.98 -9.26 -2.62
C LEU A 100 4.03 -8.24 -3.26
N GLN A 101 3.55 -7.27 -2.48
CA GLN A 101 2.69 -6.22 -3.01
C GLN A 101 3.45 -5.35 -4.01
N VAL A 102 4.69 -5.02 -3.75
CA VAL A 102 5.53 -4.27 -4.69
C VAL A 102 5.71 -5.04 -5.99
N GLN A 103 5.95 -6.35 -5.93
CA GLN A 103 6.05 -7.17 -7.13
C GLN A 103 4.74 -7.15 -7.93
N ALA A 104 3.61 -7.22 -7.25
CA ALA A 104 2.30 -7.16 -7.91
C ALA A 104 2.09 -5.81 -8.59
N ILE A 105 2.50 -4.71 -7.92
CA ILE A 105 2.42 -3.38 -8.49
C ILE A 105 3.30 -3.29 -9.74
N ARG A 106 4.55 -3.75 -9.66
CA ARG A 106 5.46 -3.74 -10.81
C ARG A 106 4.89 -4.51 -11.98
N SER A 107 4.35 -5.70 -11.74
CA SER A 107 3.73 -6.49 -12.79
C SER A 107 2.54 -5.78 -13.42
N HIS A 108 1.70 -5.17 -12.59
CA HIS A 108 0.51 -4.45 -13.09
C HIS A 108 0.91 -3.25 -13.95
N LEU A 109 2.00 -2.57 -13.59
CA LEU A 109 2.50 -1.42 -14.33
C LEU A 109 3.32 -1.81 -15.56
N GLY A 110 3.53 -3.11 -15.80
CA GLY A 110 4.35 -3.58 -16.90
C GLY A 110 5.85 -3.45 -16.66
N LEU A 111 6.23 -3.34 -15.40
CA LEU A 111 7.64 -3.22 -15.00
C LEU A 111 8.17 -4.59 -14.65
N SER A 112 9.22 -5.00 -15.26
CA SER A 112 9.82 -6.31 -14.99
C SER A 112 11.17 -6.18 -14.31
#